data_1a287d9e88fb20cb68094dd343811f72
#
_entry.id   1a287d9e88fb20cb68094dd343811f72
#
_cell.length_a   1.000
_cell.length_b   1.000
_cell.length_c   1.000
_cell.angle_alpha   90.00
_cell.angle_beta   90.00
_cell.angle_gamma   90.00
#
_symmetry.space_group_name_H-M   'P 1'
#
loop_
_entity.id
_entity.type
_entity.pdbx_description
1 polymer ?
#
loop_
_entity_poly.entity_id
_entity_poly.type
_entity_poly.pdbx_seq_one_letter_code
_entity_poly.pdbx_strand_id
1 'polypeptide(L)'
;MKTIRCTGVPEHFNYPWQIALKSGDFENAGINVQWEDQSGGTGAMARDLRDDKIDLAIMLTEGALTDIVRGNPSKIVSTFVQSPLNWGVHTSAKAHIKNTDEIEGKTFAISRMNSGSHLMAFLYGRNKGIQISSTDFNLVNNLDGARHALKAEPNQLFLWEKYTTKPLVDSGEFKLIDHCLTPWPSFVVVVRKEYLRNNSDVVDQVLSIVSKYADQLQNGTSTALQISKHYHLDLEDAKEWFKSVNWKVDYQLD
;
A
#
# COMPACT_ATOMS: atom_id res chain seq x y z
N MET A 1 -7.53 -27.16 13.79
CA MET A 1 -7.59 -25.82 13.17
C MET A 1 -6.24 -25.54 12.56
N LYS A 2 -6.16 -25.26 11.25
CA LYS A 2 -4.91 -24.90 10.58
C LYS A 2 -4.61 -23.41 10.81
N THR A 3 -3.35 -23.06 11.09
CA THR A 3 -2.95 -21.68 11.37
C THR A 3 -2.26 -21.06 10.17
N ILE A 4 -2.55 -19.78 9.87
CA ILE A 4 -1.89 -18.96 8.87
C ILE A 4 -1.58 -17.59 9.47
N ARG A 5 -0.31 -17.15 9.37
CA ARG A 5 0.17 -15.86 9.84
C ARG A 5 0.07 -14.86 8.69
N CYS A 6 -0.78 -13.86 8.83
CA CYS A 6 -1.11 -12.89 7.78
C CYS A 6 -0.75 -11.47 8.19
N THR A 7 -0.39 -10.63 7.23
CA THR A 7 -0.10 -9.23 7.50
C THR A 7 -0.45 -8.32 6.31
N GLY A 8 -0.69 -7.06 6.60
CA GLY A 8 -0.86 -5.97 5.66
C GLY A 8 -0.54 -4.64 6.32
N VAL A 9 -0.52 -3.55 5.57
CA VAL A 9 -0.42 -2.20 6.13
C VAL A 9 -1.71 -1.83 6.86
N PRO A 10 -1.66 -1.01 7.94
CA PRO A 10 -2.84 -0.53 8.66
C PRO A 10 -3.59 0.55 7.87
N GLU A 11 -3.96 0.25 6.65
CA GLU A 11 -4.59 1.20 5.73
C GLU A 11 -5.93 0.68 5.20
N HIS A 12 -6.76 1.59 4.74
CA HIS A 12 -8.13 1.35 4.30
C HIS A 12 -8.28 0.34 3.15
N PHE A 13 -7.21 0.07 2.38
CA PHE A 13 -7.18 -1.01 1.39
C PHE A 13 -7.44 -2.38 2.01
N ASN A 14 -7.02 -2.61 3.25
CA ASN A 14 -7.18 -3.88 3.98
C ASN A 14 -8.53 -4.03 4.71
N TYR A 15 -9.48 -3.12 4.48
CA TYR A 15 -10.78 -3.19 5.14
C TYR A 15 -11.54 -4.52 4.90
N PRO A 16 -11.52 -5.15 3.71
CA PRO A 16 -12.11 -6.48 3.54
C PRO A 16 -11.53 -7.54 4.48
N TRP A 17 -10.22 -7.51 4.76
CA TRP A 17 -9.58 -8.38 5.75
C TRP A 17 -10.09 -8.11 7.16
N GLN A 18 -10.22 -6.84 7.54
CA GLN A 18 -10.72 -6.46 8.87
C GLN A 18 -12.16 -6.93 9.11
N ILE A 19 -12.99 -6.92 8.08
CA ILE A 19 -14.35 -7.45 8.16
C ILE A 19 -14.34 -8.97 8.21
N ALA A 20 -13.57 -9.64 7.36
CA ALA A 20 -13.44 -11.09 7.35
C ALA A 20 -12.96 -11.64 8.71
N LEU A 21 -11.97 -11.00 9.34
CA LEU A 21 -11.47 -11.37 10.66
C LEU A 21 -12.54 -11.30 11.77
N LYS A 22 -13.46 -10.36 11.66
CA LYS A 22 -14.54 -10.16 12.64
C LYS A 22 -15.77 -11.02 12.40
N SER A 23 -15.88 -11.65 11.23
CA SER A 23 -17.07 -12.39 10.82
C SER A 23 -17.24 -13.75 11.49
N GLY A 24 -16.14 -14.37 11.94
CA GLY A 24 -16.11 -15.76 12.39
C GLY A 24 -16.03 -16.79 11.24
N ASP A 25 -15.98 -16.36 9.99
CA ASP A 25 -15.97 -17.29 8.83
C ASP A 25 -14.67 -18.09 8.75
N PHE A 26 -13.55 -17.55 9.18
CA PHE A 26 -12.29 -18.28 9.23
C PHE A 26 -12.34 -19.42 10.25
N GLU A 27 -12.85 -19.15 11.45
CA GLU A 27 -13.03 -20.16 12.50
C GLU A 27 -14.00 -21.25 12.07
N ASN A 28 -15.12 -20.87 11.42
CA ASN A 28 -16.10 -21.79 10.86
C ASN A 28 -15.50 -22.69 9.76
N ALA A 29 -14.52 -22.19 9.02
CA ALA A 29 -13.75 -22.96 8.04
C ALA A 29 -12.61 -23.79 8.67
N GLY A 30 -12.46 -23.78 10.00
CA GLY A 30 -11.39 -24.48 10.71
C GLY A 30 -10.02 -23.82 10.55
N ILE A 31 -9.96 -22.54 10.25
CA ILE A 31 -8.73 -21.76 10.02
C ILE A 31 -8.54 -20.76 11.15
N ASN A 32 -7.34 -20.73 11.72
CA ASN A 32 -6.91 -19.71 12.67
C ASN A 32 -6.04 -18.67 11.92
N VAL A 33 -6.64 -17.55 11.51
CA VAL A 33 -5.91 -16.44 10.87
C VAL A 33 -5.31 -15.55 11.96
N GLN A 34 -4.00 -15.50 12.03
CA GLN A 34 -3.25 -14.58 12.88
C GLN A 34 -2.88 -13.34 12.04
N TRP A 35 -3.61 -12.25 12.24
CA TRP A 35 -3.37 -10.98 11.54
C TRP A 35 -2.57 -10.03 12.41
N GLU A 36 -1.53 -9.43 11.82
CA GLU A 36 -0.75 -8.36 12.43
C GLU A 36 -0.57 -7.21 11.44
N ASP A 37 -0.83 -5.97 11.89
CA ASP A 37 -0.60 -4.78 11.07
C ASP A 37 0.91 -4.48 10.98
N GLN A 38 1.42 -4.31 9.74
CA GLN A 38 2.83 -4.03 9.48
C GLN A 38 3.04 -2.60 8.98
N SER A 39 3.25 -1.66 9.90
CA SER A 39 3.49 -0.25 9.58
C SER A 39 4.83 0.02 8.84
N GLY A 40 5.76 -0.94 8.86
CA GLY A 40 7.00 -0.90 8.10
C GLY A 40 6.83 -1.14 6.59
N GLY A 41 5.60 -1.39 6.13
CA GLY A 41 5.20 -1.54 4.74
C GLY A 41 5.82 -2.73 4.03
N THR A 42 5.72 -2.74 2.71
CA THR A 42 6.12 -3.85 1.82
C THR A 42 7.52 -4.41 2.13
N GLY A 43 8.49 -3.57 2.45
CA GLY A 43 9.84 -4.06 2.71
C GLY A 43 10.01 -4.76 4.05
N ALA A 44 9.22 -4.42 5.06
CA ALA A 44 9.19 -5.17 6.33
C ALA A 44 8.51 -6.52 6.10
N MET A 45 7.35 -6.53 5.44
CA MET A 45 6.63 -7.75 5.07
C MET A 45 7.49 -8.72 4.23
N ALA A 46 8.26 -8.19 3.28
CA ALA A 46 9.19 -8.98 2.47
C ALA A 46 10.28 -9.67 3.32
N ARG A 47 10.82 -8.98 4.33
CA ARG A 47 11.76 -9.59 5.30
C ARG A 47 11.06 -10.64 6.15
N ASP A 48 9.86 -10.34 6.64
CA ASP A 48 9.12 -11.26 7.52
C ASP A 48 8.72 -12.56 6.79
N LEU A 49 8.38 -12.49 5.48
CA LEU A 49 8.20 -13.66 4.62
C LEU A 49 9.49 -14.48 4.46
N ARG A 50 10.62 -13.82 4.29
CA ARG A 50 11.95 -14.44 4.10
C ARG A 50 12.42 -15.12 5.37
N ASP A 51 12.16 -14.48 6.52
CA ASP A 51 12.56 -14.93 7.86
C ASP A 51 11.57 -15.93 8.48
N ASP A 52 10.56 -16.41 7.71
CA ASP A 52 9.53 -17.35 8.19
C ASP A 52 8.72 -16.82 9.40
N LYS A 53 8.55 -15.52 9.52
CA LYS A 53 7.71 -14.92 10.57
C LYS A 53 6.25 -14.90 10.20
N ILE A 54 5.95 -14.75 8.90
CA ILE A 54 4.61 -14.74 8.34
C ILE A 54 4.50 -15.68 7.15
N ASP A 55 3.30 -16.09 6.80
CA ASP A 55 3.00 -17.01 5.71
C ASP A 55 2.40 -16.30 4.51
N LEU A 56 1.60 -15.24 4.76
CA LEU A 56 0.88 -14.45 3.75
C LEU A 56 1.00 -12.95 4.04
N ALA A 57 1.21 -12.15 2.99
CA ALA A 57 1.26 -10.69 3.08
C ALA A 57 0.49 -10.01 1.96
N ILE A 58 -0.16 -8.89 2.27
CA ILE A 58 -0.74 -7.96 1.31
C ILE A 58 0.28 -6.87 1.03
N MET A 59 0.87 -6.88 -0.16
CA MET A 59 2.02 -6.06 -0.50
C MET A 59 1.75 -5.20 -1.74
N LEU A 60 2.42 -4.06 -1.83
CA LEU A 60 2.51 -3.30 -3.08
C LEU A 60 3.14 -4.17 -4.18
N THR A 61 2.53 -4.17 -5.36
CA THR A 61 2.89 -5.04 -6.48
C THR A 61 4.36 -4.90 -6.88
N GLU A 62 4.84 -3.68 -7.05
CA GLU A 62 6.22 -3.39 -7.46
C GLU A 62 7.24 -3.86 -6.41
N GLY A 63 6.90 -3.70 -5.13
CA GLY A 63 7.76 -4.16 -4.04
C GLY A 63 7.80 -5.68 -3.93
N ALA A 64 6.67 -6.35 -4.09
CA ALA A 64 6.56 -7.80 -4.10
C ALA A 64 7.37 -8.40 -5.27
N LEU A 65 7.17 -7.90 -6.49
CA LEU A 65 7.90 -8.34 -7.68
C LEU A 65 9.41 -8.14 -7.53
N THR A 66 9.82 -6.96 -7.09
CA THR A 66 11.25 -6.64 -6.90
C THR A 66 11.92 -7.61 -5.92
N ASP A 67 11.26 -7.91 -4.81
CA ASP A 67 11.85 -8.77 -3.77
C ASP A 67 11.85 -10.25 -4.18
N ILE A 68 10.80 -10.71 -4.88
CA ILE A 68 10.73 -12.08 -5.42
C ILE A 68 11.82 -12.31 -6.48
N VAL A 69 12.03 -11.36 -7.39
CA VAL A 69 13.10 -11.43 -8.41
C VAL A 69 14.49 -11.47 -7.74
N ARG A 70 14.65 -10.85 -6.58
CA ARG A 70 15.88 -10.88 -5.76
C ARG A 70 16.02 -12.13 -4.90
N GLY A 71 15.13 -13.11 -5.05
CA GLY A 71 15.26 -14.42 -4.42
C GLY A 71 14.42 -14.63 -3.16
N ASN A 72 13.45 -13.75 -2.87
CA ASN A 72 12.50 -14.05 -1.79
C ASN A 72 11.76 -15.35 -2.10
N PRO A 73 11.73 -16.34 -1.17
CA PRO A 73 11.10 -17.64 -1.40
C PRO A 73 9.57 -17.59 -1.31
N SER A 74 8.97 -16.60 -1.95
CA SER A 74 7.52 -16.37 -1.98
C SER A 74 6.98 -16.36 -3.40
N LYS A 75 5.66 -16.38 -3.54
CA LYS A 75 4.94 -16.33 -4.80
C LYS A 75 3.75 -15.37 -4.67
N ILE A 76 3.50 -14.56 -5.69
CA ILE A 76 2.22 -13.86 -5.84
C ILE A 76 1.19 -14.91 -6.21
N VAL A 77 0.10 -14.98 -5.45
CA VAL A 77 -0.98 -15.96 -5.65
C VAL A 77 -2.28 -15.34 -6.11
N SER A 78 -2.43 -14.02 -5.94
CA SER A 78 -3.62 -13.28 -6.36
C SER A 78 -3.31 -11.79 -6.50
N THR A 79 -4.07 -11.07 -7.32
CA THR A 79 -4.32 -9.64 -7.09
C THR A 79 -5.19 -9.47 -5.86
N PHE A 80 -5.15 -8.29 -5.24
CA PHE A 80 -6.05 -7.93 -4.14
C PHE A 80 -6.76 -6.60 -4.43
N VAL A 81 -6.01 -5.57 -4.80
CA VAL A 81 -6.56 -4.30 -5.28
C VAL A 81 -6.10 -4.08 -6.71
N GLN A 82 -7.03 -4.23 -7.66
CA GLN A 82 -6.74 -4.14 -9.08
C GLN A 82 -6.59 -2.70 -9.58
N SER A 83 -7.24 -1.75 -8.91
CA SER A 83 -7.09 -0.34 -9.25
C SER A 83 -5.66 0.15 -9.02
N PRO A 84 -5.18 1.13 -9.81
CA PRO A 84 -3.92 1.82 -9.56
C PRO A 84 -3.87 2.45 -8.17
N LEU A 85 -2.68 2.51 -7.57
CA LEU A 85 -2.44 3.33 -6.38
C LEU A 85 -2.26 4.80 -6.79
N ASN A 86 -2.98 5.68 -6.09
CA ASN A 86 -2.87 7.11 -6.31
C ASN A 86 -1.83 7.73 -5.36
N TRP A 87 -0.65 7.99 -5.89
CA TRP A 87 0.44 8.63 -5.16
C TRP A 87 0.31 10.14 -5.24
N GLY A 88 0.06 10.79 -4.10
CA GLY A 88 0.15 12.24 -4.02
C GLY A 88 1.61 12.68 -4.05
N VAL A 89 1.89 13.76 -4.77
CA VAL A 89 3.19 14.43 -4.79
C VAL A 89 3.11 15.63 -3.85
N HIS A 90 3.79 15.52 -2.74
CA HIS A 90 3.71 16.49 -1.65
C HIS A 90 5.00 17.28 -1.51
N THR A 91 4.87 18.45 -0.92
CA THR A 91 5.97 19.25 -0.38
C THR A 91 5.51 19.89 0.93
N SER A 92 6.40 20.55 1.67
CA SER A 92 5.98 21.35 2.83
C SER A 92 5.01 22.45 2.41
N ALA A 93 4.01 22.74 3.24
CA ALA A 93 3.15 23.91 3.00
C ALA A 93 3.93 25.24 2.95
N LYS A 94 5.15 25.28 3.55
CA LYS A 94 6.06 26.43 3.52
C LYS A 94 6.98 26.47 2.30
N ALA A 95 6.91 25.46 1.41
CA ALA A 95 7.75 25.41 0.23
C ALA A 95 7.42 26.53 -0.75
N HIS A 96 8.43 27.01 -1.44
CA HIS A 96 8.27 27.96 -2.54
C HIS A 96 7.71 27.30 -3.80
N ILE A 97 7.84 25.97 -3.95
CA ILE A 97 7.29 25.19 -5.06
C ILE A 97 5.77 25.38 -5.13
N LYS A 98 5.27 25.92 -6.24
CA LYS A 98 3.85 26.18 -6.44
C LYS A 98 3.17 25.19 -7.37
N ASN A 99 3.92 24.65 -8.31
CA ASN A 99 3.43 23.75 -9.35
C ASN A 99 4.52 22.79 -9.82
N THR A 100 4.18 21.96 -10.76
CA THR A 100 5.06 20.90 -11.28
C THR A 100 6.22 21.37 -12.15
N ASP A 101 6.21 22.63 -12.62
CA ASP A 101 7.29 23.17 -13.45
C ASP A 101 8.54 23.55 -12.63
N GLU A 102 8.38 23.62 -11.31
CA GLU A 102 9.40 24.04 -10.35
C GLU A 102 10.09 22.86 -9.64
N ILE A 103 9.84 21.62 -10.09
CA ILE A 103 10.35 20.41 -9.41
C ILE A 103 11.70 19.90 -9.94
N GLU A 104 12.17 20.41 -11.09
CA GLU A 104 13.47 20.03 -11.65
C GLU A 104 14.59 20.36 -10.66
N GLY A 105 15.52 19.43 -10.48
CA GLY A 105 16.64 19.55 -9.54
C GLY A 105 16.27 19.54 -8.06
N LYS A 106 15.03 19.14 -7.70
CA LYS A 106 14.63 19.00 -6.31
C LYS A 106 14.91 17.60 -5.77
N THR A 107 15.18 17.54 -4.49
CA THR A 107 15.39 16.28 -3.77
C THR A 107 14.05 15.59 -3.51
N PHE A 108 14.02 14.28 -3.67
CA PHE A 108 12.88 13.43 -3.32
C PHE A 108 13.13 12.75 -1.97
N ALA A 109 12.26 13.02 -1.00
CA ALA A 109 12.19 12.27 0.24
C ALA A 109 11.57 10.90 -0.06
N ILE A 110 12.30 9.83 0.22
CA ILE A 110 11.86 8.46 -0.04
C ILE A 110 12.00 7.61 1.23
N SER A 111 11.13 6.62 1.39
CA SER A 111 11.21 5.77 2.59
C SER A 111 12.54 5.01 2.66
N ARG A 112 13.00 4.45 1.57
CA ARG A 112 14.30 3.76 1.42
C ARG A 112 14.62 3.52 -0.05
N MET A 113 15.85 3.21 -0.34
CA MET A 113 16.24 2.78 -1.70
C MET A 113 15.45 1.52 -2.09
N ASN A 114 15.00 1.47 -3.34
CA ASN A 114 14.19 0.40 -3.91
C ASN A 114 12.80 0.21 -3.24
N SER A 115 12.28 1.23 -2.58
CA SER A 115 10.88 1.26 -2.09
C SER A 115 9.91 1.73 -3.19
N GLY A 116 8.61 1.63 -2.92
CA GLY A 116 7.57 2.20 -3.78
C GLY A 116 7.78 3.69 -4.01
N SER A 117 8.05 4.48 -2.96
CA SER A 117 8.31 5.93 -3.11
C SER A 117 9.54 6.24 -3.95
N HIS A 118 10.59 5.40 -3.90
CA HIS A 118 11.77 5.54 -4.75
C HIS A 118 11.43 5.26 -6.23
N LEU A 119 10.73 4.17 -6.51
CA LEU A 119 10.31 3.84 -7.88
C LEU A 119 9.35 4.89 -8.44
N MET A 120 8.39 5.32 -7.63
CA MET A 120 7.40 6.33 -8.06
C MET A 120 8.02 7.70 -8.30
N ALA A 121 9.09 8.07 -7.60
CA ALA A 121 9.85 9.28 -7.91
C ALA A 121 10.41 9.22 -9.33
N PHE A 122 11.06 8.12 -9.73
CA PHE A 122 11.56 7.93 -11.09
C PHE A 122 10.42 7.92 -12.13
N LEU A 123 9.34 7.20 -11.84
CA LEU A 123 8.19 7.15 -12.76
C LEU A 123 7.58 8.53 -12.95
N TYR A 124 7.41 9.27 -11.87
CA TYR A 124 6.91 10.63 -11.90
C TYR A 124 7.83 11.58 -12.67
N GLY A 125 9.14 11.55 -12.39
CA GLY A 125 10.12 12.33 -13.14
C GLY A 125 10.11 12.02 -14.64
N ARG A 126 10.07 10.73 -15.00
CA ARG A 126 9.94 10.29 -16.40
C ARG A 126 8.67 10.84 -17.05
N ASN A 127 7.53 10.81 -16.38
CA ASN A 127 6.26 11.30 -16.89
C ASN A 127 6.25 12.84 -17.08
N LYS A 128 7.09 13.55 -16.32
CA LYS A 128 7.26 15.02 -16.43
C LYS A 128 8.46 15.41 -17.34
N GLY A 129 9.17 14.45 -17.91
CA GLY A 129 10.37 14.73 -18.72
C GLY A 129 11.58 15.19 -17.92
N ILE A 130 11.63 14.91 -16.62
CA ILE A 130 12.69 15.32 -15.69
C ILE A 130 13.62 14.12 -15.45
N GLN A 131 14.92 14.37 -15.54
CA GLN A 131 15.93 13.39 -15.17
C GLN A 131 16.15 13.41 -13.66
N ILE A 132 16.04 12.26 -13.01
CA ILE A 132 16.31 12.07 -11.59
C ILE A 132 17.58 11.25 -11.44
N SER A 133 18.53 11.77 -10.68
CA SER A 133 19.80 11.15 -10.36
C SER A 133 19.72 10.35 -9.06
N SER A 134 20.63 9.43 -8.85
CA SER A 134 20.76 8.70 -7.57
C SER A 134 21.14 9.61 -6.39
N THR A 135 21.61 10.81 -6.65
CA THR A 135 21.94 11.83 -5.63
C THR A 135 20.75 12.67 -5.21
N ASP A 136 19.62 12.58 -5.90
CA ASP A 136 18.45 13.42 -5.67
C ASP A 136 17.50 12.83 -4.62
N PHE A 137 18.00 11.92 -3.75
CA PHE A 137 17.20 11.24 -2.75
C PHE A 137 17.65 11.53 -1.32
N ASN A 138 16.64 11.80 -0.46
CA ASN A 138 16.77 11.87 0.99
C ASN A 138 16.00 10.68 1.61
N LEU A 139 16.69 9.87 2.44
CA LEU A 139 16.10 8.70 3.08
C LEU A 139 15.40 9.08 4.38
N VAL A 140 14.07 8.92 4.41
CA VAL A 140 13.22 9.37 5.53
C VAL A 140 12.54 8.22 6.27
N ASN A 141 12.73 6.99 5.86
CA ASN A 141 12.23 5.74 6.41
C ASN A 141 10.69 5.56 6.33
N ASN A 142 9.91 6.49 6.82
CA ASN A 142 8.45 6.42 6.90
C ASN A 142 7.80 7.81 6.81
N LEU A 143 6.50 7.87 7.00
CA LEU A 143 5.74 9.12 6.94
C LEU A 143 6.20 10.14 8.01
N ASP A 144 6.47 9.70 9.23
CA ASP A 144 6.94 10.60 10.29
C ASP A 144 8.32 11.19 9.96
N GLY A 145 9.22 10.36 9.40
CA GLY A 145 10.50 10.84 8.91
C GLY A 145 10.35 11.85 7.77
N ALA A 146 9.38 11.66 6.88
CA ALA A 146 9.07 12.64 5.83
C ALA A 146 8.56 13.96 6.40
N ARG A 147 7.71 13.93 7.43
CA ARG A 147 7.24 15.13 8.14
C ARG A 147 8.41 15.94 8.70
N HIS A 148 9.36 15.27 9.35
CA HIS A 148 10.55 15.93 9.88
C HIS A 148 11.43 16.50 8.76
N ALA A 149 11.66 15.74 7.71
CA ALA A 149 12.50 16.17 6.59
C ALA A 149 11.92 17.39 5.84
N LEU A 150 10.61 17.37 5.53
CA LEU A 150 9.95 18.48 4.85
C LEU A 150 9.83 19.73 5.73
N LYS A 151 9.82 19.56 7.06
CA LYS A 151 9.88 20.69 7.98
C LYS A 151 11.27 21.34 8.00
N ALA A 152 12.32 20.52 7.94
CA ALA A 152 13.72 21.01 7.96
C ALA A 152 14.12 21.63 6.60
N GLU A 153 13.77 20.95 5.51
CA GLU A 153 14.04 21.37 4.14
C GLU A 153 12.74 21.40 3.31
N PRO A 154 12.02 22.53 3.31
CA PRO A 154 10.67 22.62 2.77
C PRO A 154 10.51 22.29 1.29
N ASN A 155 11.55 22.47 0.48
CA ASN A 155 11.49 22.32 -0.98
C ASN A 155 11.81 20.89 -1.47
N GLN A 156 11.73 19.88 -0.59
CA GLN A 156 11.78 18.48 -1.00
C GLN A 156 10.41 18.00 -1.48
N LEU A 157 10.42 16.99 -2.34
CA LEU A 157 9.22 16.29 -2.81
C LEU A 157 9.07 14.96 -2.08
N PHE A 158 7.85 14.61 -1.74
CA PHE A 158 7.53 13.36 -1.07
C PHE A 158 6.32 12.70 -1.74
N LEU A 159 6.52 11.47 -2.23
CA LEU A 159 5.44 10.68 -2.82
C LEU A 159 4.94 9.66 -1.83
N TRP A 160 3.63 9.69 -1.55
CA TRP A 160 2.94 8.76 -0.67
C TRP A 160 1.49 8.58 -1.12
N GLU A 161 0.81 7.56 -0.58
CA GLU A 161 -0.60 7.35 -0.90
C GLU A 161 -1.43 8.61 -0.54
N LYS A 162 -2.20 9.10 -1.51
CA LYS A 162 -2.85 10.42 -1.47
C LYS A 162 -3.77 10.61 -0.27
N TYR A 163 -4.57 9.59 0.05
CA TYR A 163 -5.58 9.71 1.11
C TYR A 163 -5.01 9.46 2.51
N THR A 164 -3.96 8.66 2.63
CA THR A 164 -3.20 8.50 3.88
C THR A 164 -2.55 9.82 4.31
N THR A 165 -2.09 10.63 3.34
CA THR A 165 -1.47 11.93 3.60
C THR A 165 -2.43 13.09 3.61
N LYS A 166 -3.69 12.89 3.21
CA LYS A 166 -4.71 13.94 3.15
C LYS A 166 -4.87 14.72 4.46
N PRO A 167 -4.90 14.10 5.65
CA PRO A 167 -4.98 14.86 6.91
C PRO A 167 -3.82 15.84 7.12
N LEU A 168 -2.62 15.53 6.60
CA LEU A 168 -1.46 16.42 6.68
C LEU A 168 -1.57 17.60 5.70
N VAL A 169 -2.25 17.40 4.59
CA VAL A 169 -2.57 18.48 3.64
C VAL A 169 -3.63 19.41 4.24
N ASP A 170 -4.69 18.85 4.82
CA ASP A 170 -5.80 19.60 5.42
C ASP A 170 -5.37 20.41 6.65
N SER A 171 -4.44 19.87 7.44
CA SER A 171 -3.85 20.60 8.58
C SER A 171 -2.85 21.69 8.18
N GLY A 172 -2.50 21.79 6.88
CA GLY A 172 -1.52 22.76 6.39
C GLY A 172 -0.07 22.41 6.75
N GLU A 173 0.21 21.13 7.06
CA GLU A 173 1.59 20.65 7.22
C GLU A 173 2.25 20.37 5.87
N PHE A 174 1.51 19.70 4.97
CA PHE A 174 1.90 19.42 3.61
C PHE A 174 1.09 20.25 2.61
N LYS A 175 1.62 20.37 1.41
CA LYS A 175 0.92 20.86 0.22
C LYS A 175 0.98 19.74 -0.84
N LEU A 176 -0.19 19.36 -1.36
CA LEU A 176 -0.30 18.48 -2.51
C LEU A 176 -0.12 19.33 -3.77
N ILE A 177 0.88 19.04 -4.59
CA ILE A 177 1.17 19.78 -5.83
C ILE A 177 0.77 19.00 -7.08
N ASP A 178 0.70 17.67 -7.00
CA ASP A 178 0.29 16.80 -8.10
C ASP A 178 -0.04 15.39 -7.59
N HIS A 179 -0.39 14.49 -8.49
CA HIS A 179 -0.56 13.07 -8.21
C HIS A 179 -0.07 12.20 -9.37
N CYS A 180 0.25 10.94 -9.08
CA CYS A 180 0.74 9.97 -10.05
C CYS A 180 0.11 8.61 -9.78
N LEU A 181 -0.56 8.04 -10.77
CA LEU A 181 -1.11 6.68 -10.68
C LEU A 181 -0.07 5.63 -11.05
N THR A 182 -0.05 4.50 -10.34
CA THR A 182 0.73 3.35 -10.79
C THR A 182 0.13 2.79 -12.08
N PRO A 183 0.94 2.36 -13.06
CA PRO A 183 0.44 1.70 -14.28
C PRO A 183 0.18 0.20 -14.08
N TRP A 184 0.02 -0.26 -12.85
CA TRP A 184 -0.23 -1.64 -12.44
C TRP A 184 -1.21 -1.72 -11.27
N PRO A 185 -1.80 -2.90 -10.99
CA PRO A 185 -2.60 -3.16 -9.78
C PRO A 185 -1.84 -2.78 -8.51
N SER A 186 -2.48 -2.10 -7.57
CA SER A 186 -1.78 -1.57 -6.40
C SER A 186 -1.31 -2.63 -5.42
N PHE A 187 -2.16 -3.61 -5.09
CA PHE A 187 -1.82 -4.63 -4.09
C PHE A 187 -2.02 -6.05 -4.60
N VAL A 188 -1.10 -6.90 -4.20
CA VAL A 188 -1.12 -8.35 -4.47
C VAL A 188 -1.03 -9.15 -3.17
N VAL A 189 -1.53 -10.38 -3.22
CA VAL A 189 -1.35 -11.35 -2.15
C VAL A 189 -0.11 -12.17 -2.43
N VAL A 190 0.82 -12.17 -1.48
CA VAL A 190 2.08 -12.88 -1.55
C VAL A 190 2.11 -13.96 -0.48
N VAL A 191 2.44 -15.19 -0.85
CA VAL A 191 2.52 -16.33 0.06
C VAL A 191 3.90 -16.97 -0.01
N ARG A 192 4.43 -17.37 1.12
CA ARG A 192 5.69 -18.13 1.21
C ARG A 192 5.53 -19.47 0.50
N LYS A 193 6.47 -19.81 -0.40
CA LYS A 193 6.37 -21.01 -1.25
C LYS A 193 6.24 -22.31 -0.46
N GLU A 194 6.93 -22.41 0.66
CA GLU A 194 6.88 -23.59 1.50
C GLU A 194 5.50 -23.76 2.16
N TYR A 195 4.94 -22.67 2.69
CA TYR A 195 3.59 -22.70 3.24
C TYR A 195 2.56 -23.05 2.17
N LEU A 196 2.63 -22.43 1.00
CA LEU A 196 1.73 -22.67 -0.13
C LEU A 196 1.76 -24.14 -0.58
N ARG A 197 2.95 -24.75 -0.64
CA ARG A 197 3.10 -26.16 -1.04
C ARG A 197 2.37 -27.13 -0.11
N ASN A 198 2.38 -26.83 1.17
CA ASN A 198 1.84 -27.70 2.21
C ASN A 198 0.40 -27.39 2.62
N ASN A 199 -0.11 -26.20 2.26
CA ASN A 199 -1.37 -25.66 2.73
C ASN A 199 -2.11 -24.84 1.64
N SER A 200 -2.06 -25.27 0.38
CA SER A 200 -2.73 -24.56 -0.72
C SER A 200 -4.24 -24.45 -0.48
N ASP A 201 -4.86 -25.50 0.05
CA ASP A 201 -6.26 -25.54 0.43
C ASP A 201 -6.65 -24.45 1.47
N VAL A 202 -5.75 -24.17 2.42
CA VAL A 202 -5.96 -23.07 3.40
C VAL A 202 -5.88 -21.72 2.71
N VAL A 203 -4.89 -21.52 1.84
CA VAL A 203 -4.72 -20.26 1.10
C VAL A 203 -5.96 -20.00 0.24
N ASP A 204 -6.45 -21.01 -0.48
CA ASP A 204 -7.63 -20.89 -1.34
C ASP A 204 -8.89 -20.52 -0.53
N GLN A 205 -9.09 -21.17 0.63
CA GLN A 205 -10.22 -20.87 1.51
C GLN A 205 -10.11 -19.45 2.11
N VAL A 206 -8.94 -19.04 2.57
CA VAL A 206 -8.70 -17.69 3.08
C VAL A 206 -9.00 -16.64 2.02
N LEU A 207 -8.50 -16.81 0.81
CA LEU A 207 -8.73 -15.88 -0.28
C LEU A 207 -10.22 -15.87 -0.71
N SER A 208 -10.90 -17.01 -0.71
CA SER A 208 -12.33 -17.10 -0.99
C SER A 208 -13.16 -16.31 0.03
N ILE A 209 -12.85 -16.43 1.31
CA ILE A 209 -13.52 -15.68 2.38
C ILE A 209 -13.27 -14.17 2.22
N VAL A 210 -12.03 -13.77 1.98
CA VAL A 210 -11.70 -12.35 1.78
C VAL A 210 -12.36 -11.80 0.52
N SER A 211 -12.39 -12.56 -0.58
CA SER A 211 -13.10 -12.18 -1.81
C SER A 211 -14.59 -11.91 -1.57
N LYS A 212 -15.25 -12.79 -0.81
CA LYS A 212 -16.66 -12.58 -0.43
C LYS A 212 -16.88 -11.21 0.24
N TYR A 213 -16.02 -10.83 1.18
CA TYR A 213 -16.14 -9.53 1.86
C TYR A 213 -15.70 -8.36 1.00
N ALA A 214 -14.72 -8.54 0.14
CA ALA A 214 -14.33 -7.55 -0.86
C ALA A 214 -15.52 -7.22 -1.80
N ASP A 215 -16.20 -8.26 -2.33
CA ASP A 215 -17.36 -8.09 -3.20
C ASP A 215 -18.54 -7.43 -2.47
N GLN A 216 -18.82 -7.83 -1.22
CA GLN A 216 -19.87 -7.21 -0.41
C GLN A 216 -19.59 -5.72 -0.16
N LEU A 217 -18.36 -5.36 0.17
CA LEU A 217 -17.96 -3.98 0.38
C LEU A 217 -17.97 -3.18 -0.92
N GLN A 218 -17.49 -3.75 -2.03
CA GLN A 218 -17.48 -3.08 -3.33
C GLN A 218 -18.89 -2.67 -3.78
N ASN A 219 -19.90 -3.50 -3.48
CA ASN A 219 -21.30 -3.26 -3.83
C ASN A 219 -22.11 -2.57 -2.71
N GLY A 220 -21.49 -2.30 -1.57
CA GLY A 220 -22.15 -1.76 -0.38
C GLY A 220 -22.34 -0.24 -0.46
N THR A 221 -23.57 0.24 -0.21
CA THR A 221 -23.89 1.67 -0.22
C THR A 221 -23.35 2.44 0.99
N SER A 222 -23.01 1.75 2.08
CA SER A 222 -22.48 2.34 3.32
C SER A 222 -20.96 2.17 3.49
N THR A 223 -20.28 1.52 2.54
CA THR A 223 -18.87 1.14 2.67
C THR A 223 -17.96 2.35 2.91
N ALA A 224 -18.14 3.43 2.16
CA ALA A 224 -17.36 4.65 2.37
C ALA A 224 -17.52 5.23 3.79
N LEU A 225 -18.74 5.21 4.34
CA LEU A 225 -19.00 5.65 5.71
C LEU A 225 -18.33 4.73 6.75
N GLN A 226 -18.34 3.42 6.51
CA GLN A 226 -17.68 2.44 7.40
C GLN A 226 -16.17 2.67 7.41
N ILE A 227 -15.56 2.87 6.23
CA ILE A 227 -14.13 3.16 6.07
C ILE A 227 -13.76 4.48 6.74
N SER A 228 -14.54 5.56 6.50
CA SER A 228 -14.36 6.85 7.15
C SER A 228 -14.28 6.71 8.68
N LYS A 229 -15.24 5.99 9.28
CA LYS A 229 -15.28 5.75 10.73
C LYS A 229 -14.13 4.90 11.25
N HIS A 230 -13.77 3.84 10.51
CA HIS A 230 -12.76 2.88 10.96
C HIS A 230 -11.34 3.45 10.89
N TYR A 231 -11.04 4.20 9.83
CA TYR A 231 -9.70 4.77 9.58
C TYR A 231 -9.60 6.25 9.88
N HIS A 232 -10.65 6.87 10.45
CA HIS A 232 -10.70 8.30 10.79
C HIS A 232 -10.41 9.22 9.60
N LEU A 233 -10.88 8.82 8.41
CA LEU A 233 -10.83 9.63 7.21
C LEU A 233 -12.05 10.56 7.15
N ASP A 234 -11.88 11.74 6.54
CA ASP A 234 -13.04 12.57 6.19
C ASP A 234 -14.00 11.77 5.29
N LEU A 235 -15.30 11.95 5.47
CA LEU A 235 -16.31 11.16 4.75
C LEU A 235 -16.28 11.42 3.24
N GLU A 236 -16.07 12.66 2.81
CA GLU A 236 -16.02 12.98 1.39
C GLU A 236 -14.74 12.42 0.74
N ASP A 237 -13.61 12.46 1.45
CA ASP A 237 -12.37 11.82 1.02
C ASP A 237 -12.53 10.29 0.93
N ALA A 238 -13.18 9.66 1.91
CA ALA A 238 -13.48 8.24 1.88
C ALA A 238 -14.41 7.86 0.71
N LYS A 239 -15.41 8.71 0.38
CA LYS A 239 -16.28 8.53 -0.79
C LYS A 239 -15.52 8.67 -2.11
N GLU A 240 -14.64 9.67 -2.21
CA GLU A 240 -13.82 9.87 -3.40
C GLU A 240 -12.85 8.70 -3.61
N TRP A 241 -12.17 8.28 -2.56
CA TRP A 241 -11.31 7.11 -2.60
C TRP A 241 -12.07 5.85 -3.00
N PHE A 242 -13.23 5.59 -2.40
CA PHE A 242 -14.03 4.39 -2.64
C PHE A 242 -14.52 4.30 -4.10
N LYS A 243 -14.76 5.42 -4.79
CA LYS A 243 -15.09 5.42 -6.22
C LYS A 243 -13.95 4.90 -7.11
N SER A 244 -12.72 5.01 -6.65
CA SER A 244 -11.52 4.64 -7.40
C SER A 244 -10.98 3.27 -7.05
N VAL A 245 -11.26 2.74 -5.85
CA VAL A 245 -10.77 1.43 -5.43
C VAL A 245 -11.54 0.30 -6.13
N ASN A 246 -10.82 -0.73 -6.51
CA ASN A 246 -11.38 -1.96 -7.07
C ASN A 246 -10.71 -3.16 -6.39
N TRP A 247 -11.37 -3.71 -5.38
CA TRP A 247 -10.96 -4.98 -4.79
C TRP A 247 -11.32 -6.11 -5.75
N LYS A 248 -10.32 -6.87 -6.11
CA LYS A 248 -10.52 -8.07 -6.94
C LYS A 248 -9.49 -9.13 -6.55
N VAL A 249 -9.96 -10.11 -5.81
CA VAL A 249 -9.17 -11.30 -5.53
C VAL A 249 -9.27 -12.22 -6.73
N ASP A 250 -8.21 -12.28 -7.53
CA ASP A 250 -8.15 -13.10 -8.75
C ASP A 250 -7.06 -14.16 -8.57
N TYR A 251 -7.47 -15.42 -8.60
CA TYR A 251 -6.60 -16.58 -8.40
C TYR A 251 -5.90 -17.05 -9.68
N GLN A 252 -6.33 -16.54 -10.83
CA GLN A 252 -5.75 -16.91 -12.14
C GLN A 252 -4.67 -15.88 -12.50
N LEU A 253 -3.51 -16.04 -11.92
CA LEU A 253 -2.31 -15.40 -12.41
C LEU A 253 -1.70 -16.32 -13.46
N ASP A 254 -1.90 -15.98 -14.73
CA ASP A 254 -1.21 -16.60 -15.86
C ASP A 254 0.32 -16.42 -15.79
#